data_f728befaabe9c936b27f4e4a37a9bb86
#
_entry.id   f728befaabe9c936b27f4e4a37a9bb86
#
_cell.length_a   1.000
_cell.length_b   1.000
_cell.length_c   1.000
_cell.angle_alpha   90.00
_cell.angle_beta   90.00
_cell.angle_gamma   90.00
#
_symmetry.space_group_name_H-M   'P 1'
#
loop_
_entity.id
_entity.type
_entity.pdbx_description
1 polymer ?
#
loop_
_entity_poly.entity_id
_entity_poly.type
_entity_poly.pdbx_seq_one_letter_code
_entity_poly.pdbx_strand_id
1 'polypeptide(L)'
;EYNIPYTSKRVDLIVSGYDAEGRNSAVIVELKQWEHADSVPGKDGVVRTYINGGDHEVTHPSYQAWSYATAISDFNADVQENGVLLKPCAYLHNYIERDPEPLLDPMYDIYIRAAPVFAKHDGLRLKRFLEDILKKGDDLETIFMIDRGRLRPSKSLQDVLSSMMTGNREFVM
;
A
#
# COMPACT_ATOMS: atom_id res chain seq x y z
N GLU A 1 -0.32 13.77 4.49
CA GLU A 1 -1.52 13.14 3.90
C GLU A 1 -1.56 13.37 2.39
N TYR A 2 -1.92 12.35 1.63
CA TYR A 2 -2.05 12.43 0.17
C TYR A 2 -3.40 11.88 -0.26
N ASN A 3 -4.19 12.69 -0.96
CA ASN A 3 -5.48 12.26 -1.51
C ASN A 3 -5.25 11.55 -2.85
N ILE A 4 -5.70 10.30 -2.95
CA ILE A 4 -5.60 9.56 -4.21
C ILE A 4 -6.61 10.14 -5.20
N PRO A 5 -6.16 10.67 -6.36
CA PRO A 5 -7.02 11.33 -7.33
C PRO A 5 -8.22 10.48 -7.74
N TYR A 6 -9.38 11.13 -7.93
CA TYR A 6 -10.66 10.51 -8.30
C TYR A 6 -11.22 9.47 -7.31
N THR A 7 -10.70 9.44 -6.08
CA THR A 7 -11.22 8.57 -5.02
C THR A 7 -11.49 9.39 -3.75
N SER A 8 -12.24 8.81 -2.82
CA SER A 8 -12.36 9.34 -1.44
C SER A 8 -11.24 8.83 -0.53
N LYS A 9 -10.23 8.17 -1.07
CA LYS A 9 -9.17 7.50 -0.31
C LYS A 9 -8.00 8.45 -0.10
N ARG A 10 -7.36 8.31 1.06
CA ARG A 10 -6.24 9.13 1.48
C ARG A 10 -5.15 8.25 2.08
N VAL A 11 -3.91 8.50 1.67
CA VAL A 11 -2.73 7.89 2.27
C VAL A 11 -2.35 8.67 3.52
N ASP A 12 -2.14 7.99 4.63
CA ASP A 12 -1.84 8.62 5.90
C ASP A 12 -0.42 9.19 5.95
N LEU A 13 0.57 8.42 5.48
CA LEU A 13 1.98 8.82 5.50
C LEU A 13 2.72 8.26 4.28
N ILE A 14 3.52 9.11 3.64
CA ILE A 14 4.48 8.73 2.61
C ILE A 14 5.87 9.16 3.08
N VAL A 15 6.84 8.24 3.03
CA VAL A 15 8.25 8.52 3.30
C VAL A 15 9.02 8.25 2.02
N SER A 16 9.76 9.25 1.51
CA SER A 16 10.48 9.14 0.24
C SER A 16 11.99 9.25 0.40
N GLY A 17 12.70 8.81 -0.62
CA GLY A 17 14.15 8.84 -0.69
C GLY A 17 14.67 8.09 -1.90
N TYR A 18 15.97 7.90 -1.94
CA TYR A 18 16.65 7.01 -2.91
C TYR A 18 16.92 5.65 -2.28
N ASP A 19 16.78 4.59 -3.07
CA ASP A 19 17.21 3.25 -2.69
C ASP A 19 18.72 3.06 -2.85
N ALA A 20 19.20 1.81 -2.69
CA ALA A 20 20.62 1.48 -2.80
C ALA A 20 21.18 1.67 -4.22
N GLU A 21 20.33 1.59 -5.23
CA GLU A 21 20.66 1.79 -6.65
C GLU A 21 20.49 3.24 -7.10
N GLY A 22 20.11 4.15 -6.18
CA GLY A 22 19.87 5.55 -6.47
C GLY A 22 18.55 5.84 -7.20
N ARG A 23 17.58 4.90 -7.17
CA ARG A 23 16.25 5.09 -7.74
C ARG A 23 15.34 5.80 -6.77
N ASN A 24 14.48 6.66 -7.30
CA ASN A 24 13.42 7.30 -6.54
C ASN A 24 12.50 6.23 -5.93
N SER A 25 12.33 6.26 -4.63
CA SER A 25 11.59 5.26 -3.88
C SER A 25 10.71 5.90 -2.81
N ALA A 26 9.56 5.30 -2.52
CA ALA A 26 8.71 5.75 -1.42
C ALA A 26 8.06 4.57 -0.69
N VAL A 27 7.92 4.73 0.62
CA VAL A 27 7.15 3.83 1.47
C VAL A 27 5.80 4.45 1.76
N ILE A 28 4.74 3.73 1.41
CA ILE A 28 3.35 4.09 1.69
C ILE A 28 2.97 3.43 3.01
N VAL A 29 2.68 4.22 4.04
CA VAL A 29 2.35 3.71 5.37
C VAL A 29 0.89 3.98 5.68
N GLU A 30 0.12 2.94 5.89
CA GLU A 30 -1.23 3.01 6.43
C GLU A 30 -1.16 2.96 7.95
N LEU A 31 -1.78 3.90 8.63
CA LEU A 31 -1.77 4.02 10.09
C LEU A 31 -3.11 3.59 10.68
N LYS A 32 -3.08 2.72 11.68
CA LYS A 32 -4.27 2.30 12.42
C LYS A 32 -4.09 2.49 13.93
N GLN A 33 -5.15 2.98 14.58
CA GLN A 33 -5.20 3.16 16.04
C GLN A 33 -5.90 1.98 16.73
N TRP A 34 -6.13 0.87 16.02
CA TRP A 34 -6.83 -0.27 16.56
C TRP A 34 -6.05 -0.91 17.71
N GLU A 35 -6.78 -1.37 18.73
CA GLU A 35 -6.20 -2.13 19.84
C GLU A 35 -6.30 -3.64 19.59
N HIS A 36 -7.27 -4.06 18.78
CA HIS A 36 -7.47 -5.46 18.38
C HIS A 36 -8.18 -5.56 17.02
N ALA A 37 -8.06 -6.72 16.41
CA ALA A 37 -8.77 -7.09 15.20
C ALA A 37 -9.02 -8.60 15.21
N ASP A 38 -10.03 -9.04 14.47
CA ASP A 38 -10.34 -10.46 14.25
C ASP A 38 -10.44 -10.73 12.75
N SER A 39 -10.02 -11.92 12.33
CA SER A 39 -10.23 -12.37 10.96
C SER A 39 -11.74 -12.62 10.73
N VAL A 40 -12.19 -12.42 9.49
CA VAL A 40 -13.59 -12.67 9.09
C VAL A 40 -13.61 -13.82 8.10
N PRO A 41 -13.95 -15.06 8.53
CA PRO A 41 -13.94 -16.23 7.66
C PRO A 41 -14.76 -16.01 6.37
N GLY A 42 -14.16 -16.38 5.24
CA GLY A 42 -14.81 -16.27 3.92
C GLY A 42 -14.89 -14.86 3.34
N LYS A 43 -14.31 -13.85 3.97
CA LYS A 43 -14.23 -12.48 3.44
C LYS A 43 -12.78 -12.07 3.21
N ASP A 44 -12.37 -12.18 1.96
CA ASP A 44 -11.02 -11.79 1.55
C ASP A 44 -10.76 -10.30 1.76
N GLY A 45 -9.60 -9.95 2.31
CA GLY A 45 -9.18 -8.57 2.56
C GLY A 45 -10.03 -7.80 3.59
N VAL A 46 -10.82 -8.48 4.42
CA VAL A 46 -11.70 -7.88 5.44
C VAL A 46 -11.36 -8.40 6.83
N VAL A 47 -11.32 -7.50 7.80
CA VAL A 47 -11.14 -7.80 9.23
C VAL A 47 -12.25 -7.15 10.04
N ARG A 48 -12.48 -7.62 11.26
CA ARG A 48 -13.39 -7.00 12.22
C ARG A 48 -12.59 -6.32 13.32
N THR A 49 -12.97 -5.08 13.64
CA THR A 49 -12.35 -4.30 14.72
C THR A 49 -13.38 -3.41 15.39
N TYR A 50 -13.09 -2.98 16.62
CA TYR A 50 -13.94 -2.06 17.37
C TYR A 50 -13.58 -0.61 17.05
N ILE A 51 -14.50 0.12 16.43
CA ILE A 51 -14.38 1.55 16.10
C ILE A 51 -15.73 2.24 16.25
N ASN A 52 -15.74 3.52 16.57
CA ASN A 52 -16.96 4.33 16.67
C ASN A 52 -18.05 3.73 17.57
N GLY A 53 -17.65 3.04 18.64
CA GLY A 53 -18.58 2.48 19.63
C GLY A 53 -19.18 1.11 19.27
N GLY A 54 -18.64 0.41 18.28
CA GLY A 54 -19.10 -0.93 17.88
C GLY A 54 -18.08 -1.74 17.09
N ASP A 55 -18.40 -3.01 16.89
CA ASP A 55 -17.65 -3.89 16.00
C ASP A 55 -18.01 -3.63 14.55
N HIS A 56 -17.00 -3.36 13.73
CA HIS A 56 -17.18 -3.10 12.30
C HIS A 56 -16.27 -3.99 11.47
N GLU A 57 -16.81 -4.46 10.35
CA GLU A 57 -16.02 -5.09 9.30
C GLU A 57 -15.41 -4.00 8.42
N VAL A 58 -14.10 -4.03 8.29
CA VAL A 58 -13.31 -3.00 7.59
C VAL A 58 -12.24 -3.66 6.74
N THR A 59 -11.66 -2.89 5.84
CA THR A 59 -10.57 -3.36 4.99
C THR A 59 -9.35 -3.74 5.82
N HIS A 60 -8.73 -4.90 5.50
CA HIS A 60 -7.47 -5.33 6.09
C HIS A 60 -6.36 -4.28 5.82
N PRO A 61 -5.55 -3.90 6.83
CA PRO A 61 -4.56 -2.82 6.68
C PRO A 61 -3.55 -3.04 5.55
N SER A 62 -3.05 -4.26 5.39
CA SER A 62 -2.14 -4.62 4.28
C SER A 62 -2.81 -4.45 2.93
N TYR A 63 -4.05 -4.93 2.77
CA TYR A 63 -4.81 -4.74 1.53
C TYR A 63 -5.01 -3.27 1.23
N GLN A 64 -5.34 -2.47 2.23
CA GLN A 64 -5.52 -1.03 2.08
C GLN A 64 -4.23 -0.34 1.62
N ALA A 65 -3.11 -0.56 2.30
CA ALA A 65 -1.80 0.00 1.93
C ALA A 65 -1.35 -0.44 0.52
N TRP A 66 -1.50 -1.74 0.22
CA TRP A 66 -1.20 -2.27 -1.11
C TRP A 66 -2.07 -1.63 -2.20
N SER A 67 -3.38 -1.49 -1.95
CA SER A 67 -4.30 -0.88 -2.93
C SER A 67 -3.95 0.58 -3.22
N TYR A 68 -3.43 1.32 -2.25
CA TYR A 68 -3.00 2.69 -2.42
C TYR A 68 -1.73 2.80 -3.25
N ALA A 69 -0.72 1.98 -2.95
CA ALA A 69 0.51 1.91 -3.74
C ALA A 69 0.22 1.52 -5.19
N THR A 70 -0.67 0.54 -5.40
CA THR A 70 -1.11 0.10 -6.72
C THR A 70 -1.82 1.24 -7.47
N ALA A 71 -2.75 1.95 -6.81
CA ALA A 71 -3.46 3.05 -7.44
C ALA A 71 -2.50 4.18 -7.87
N ILE A 72 -1.54 4.56 -7.02
CA ILE A 72 -0.53 5.55 -7.37
C ILE A 72 0.30 5.06 -8.56
N SER A 73 0.78 3.81 -8.51
CA SER A 73 1.58 3.22 -9.59
C SER A 73 0.82 3.14 -10.91
N ASP A 74 -0.48 2.84 -10.88
CA ASP A 74 -1.30 2.63 -12.08
C ASP A 74 -1.78 3.93 -12.74
N PHE A 75 -2.03 4.97 -11.95
CA PHE A 75 -2.66 6.19 -12.47
C PHE A 75 -1.74 7.41 -12.53
N ASN A 76 -0.52 7.34 -11.99
CA ASN A 76 0.44 8.45 -12.02
C ASN A 76 1.50 8.23 -13.09
N ALA A 77 1.48 9.06 -14.14
CA ALA A 77 2.40 8.96 -15.24
C ALA A 77 3.85 9.21 -14.81
N ASP A 78 4.10 10.20 -13.96
CA ASP A 78 5.46 10.57 -13.57
C ASP A 78 6.09 9.49 -12.68
N VAL A 79 5.32 8.84 -11.82
CA VAL A 79 5.74 7.65 -11.04
C VAL A 79 6.15 6.51 -11.98
N GLN A 80 5.37 6.26 -13.04
CA GLN A 80 5.66 5.18 -13.99
C GLN A 80 6.88 5.50 -14.87
N GLU A 81 6.94 6.72 -15.44
CA GLU A 81 7.98 7.11 -16.38
C GLU A 81 9.36 7.19 -15.71
N ASN A 82 9.41 7.59 -14.45
CA ASN A 82 10.64 7.63 -13.67
C ASN A 82 10.94 6.33 -12.91
N GLY A 83 10.09 5.31 -13.02
CA GLY A 83 10.31 4.02 -12.40
C GLY A 83 10.37 4.08 -10.87
N VAL A 84 9.56 4.96 -10.26
CA VAL A 84 9.52 5.12 -8.80
C VAL A 84 9.11 3.82 -8.12
N LEU A 85 9.93 3.34 -7.19
CA LEU A 85 9.65 2.14 -6.42
C LEU A 85 8.71 2.48 -5.25
N LEU A 86 7.49 1.94 -5.26
CA LEU A 86 6.54 2.09 -4.16
C LEU A 86 6.50 0.82 -3.31
N LYS A 87 6.71 0.94 -2.00
CA LYS A 87 6.64 -0.15 -1.03
C LYS A 87 5.58 0.17 0.03
N PRO A 88 4.45 -0.52 0.04
CA PRO A 88 3.42 -0.34 1.07
C PRO A 88 3.74 -1.11 2.34
N CYS A 89 3.24 -0.60 3.48
CA CYS A 89 3.15 -1.31 4.75
C CYS A 89 2.02 -0.72 5.61
N ALA A 90 1.66 -1.43 6.66
CA ALA A 90 0.71 -0.94 7.66
C ALA A 90 1.35 -0.90 9.05
N TYR A 91 1.05 0.13 9.83
CA TYR A 91 1.50 0.26 11.21
C TYR A 91 0.31 0.49 12.15
N LEU A 92 0.09 -0.47 13.04
CA LEU A 92 -0.98 -0.47 14.03
C LEU A 92 -0.38 -0.13 15.40
N HIS A 93 -0.22 1.13 15.69
CA HIS A 93 0.58 1.60 16.83
C HIS A 93 -0.01 1.33 18.23
N ASN A 94 -1.29 0.96 18.32
CA ASN A 94 -1.93 0.54 19.58
C ASN A 94 -2.16 -0.98 19.66
N TYR A 95 -2.03 -1.70 18.53
CA TYR A 95 -2.33 -3.11 18.43
C TYR A 95 -1.26 -3.97 19.09
N ILE A 96 -1.68 -4.91 19.92
CA ILE A 96 -0.82 -5.91 20.55
C ILE A 96 -1.14 -7.27 19.93
N GLU A 97 -0.12 -7.89 19.33
CA GLU A 97 -0.22 -9.19 18.69
C GLU A 97 -0.71 -10.27 19.66
N ARG A 98 -1.47 -11.22 19.13
CA ARG A 98 -2.01 -12.37 19.86
C ARG A 98 -1.51 -13.67 19.21
N ASP A 99 -1.70 -14.79 19.88
CA ASP A 99 -1.45 -16.12 19.34
C ASP A 99 -2.74 -16.96 19.42
N PRO A 100 -3.32 -17.41 18.28
CA PRO A 100 -2.94 -17.08 16.90
C PRO A 100 -3.21 -15.62 16.56
N GLU A 101 -2.41 -15.08 15.61
CA GLU A 101 -2.50 -13.69 15.19
C GLU A 101 -3.53 -13.52 14.05
N PRO A 102 -4.68 -12.88 14.29
CA PRO A 102 -5.73 -12.77 13.29
C PRO A 102 -5.38 -11.96 12.05
N LEU A 103 -4.50 -10.95 12.20
CA LEU A 103 -4.02 -10.13 11.08
C LEU A 103 -3.03 -10.89 10.18
N LEU A 104 -2.48 -12.01 10.67
CA LEU A 104 -1.57 -12.87 9.90
C LEU A 104 -2.26 -14.19 9.50
N ASP A 105 -3.59 -14.25 9.51
CA ASP A 105 -4.33 -15.40 9.01
C ASP A 105 -3.90 -15.70 7.56
N PRO A 106 -3.64 -16.98 7.21
CA PRO A 106 -3.19 -17.37 5.87
C PRO A 106 -4.06 -16.87 4.71
N MET A 107 -5.34 -16.58 4.96
CA MET A 107 -6.22 -15.98 3.95
C MET A 107 -5.77 -14.60 3.48
N TYR A 108 -4.95 -13.88 4.27
CA TYR A 108 -4.43 -12.56 3.93
C TYR A 108 -2.99 -12.58 3.40
N ASP A 109 -2.37 -13.74 3.23
CA ASP A 109 -0.95 -13.91 2.86
C ASP A 109 -0.52 -13.08 1.65
N ILE A 110 -1.36 -13.01 0.63
CA ILE A 110 -1.07 -12.26 -0.59
C ILE A 110 -0.86 -10.75 -0.31
N TYR A 111 -1.66 -10.20 0.60
CA TYR A 111 -1.59 -8.79 0.97
C TYR A 111 -0.45 -8.51 1.94
N ILE A 112 -0.23 -9.42 2.90
CA ILE A 112 0.84 -9.30 3.91
C ILE A 112 2.22 -9.36 3.25
N ARG A 113 2.40 -10.22 2.25
CA ARG A 113 3.66 -10.27 1.46
C ARG A 113 3.90 -9.00 0.67
N ALA A 114 2.85 -8.37 0.15
CA ALA A 114 2.95 -7.11 -0.59
C ALA A 114 3.13 -5.91 0.34
N ALA A 115 2.46 -5.91 1.49
CA ALA A 115 2.42 -4.82 2.48
C ALA A 115 2.49 -5.40 3.91
N PRO A 116 3.68 -5.56 4.49
CA PRO A 116 3.83 -6.13 5.83
C PRO A 116 3.13 -5.29 6.89
N VAL A 117 2.65 -5.98 7.94
CA VAL A 117 2.04 -5.37 9.11
C VAL A 117 3.08 -5.22 10.21
N PHE A 118 3.05 -4.07 10.86
CA PHE A 118 3.82 -3.76 12.06
C PHE A 118 2.86 -3.41 13.20
N ALA A 119 3.05 -4.01 14.37
CA ALA A 119 2.25 -3.81 15.56
C ALA A 119 2.92 -2.82 16.52
N LYS A 120 2.31 -2.58 17.69
CA LYS A 120 2.75 -1.61 18.71
C LYS A 120 4.22 -1.71 19.08
N HIS A 121 4.74 -2.92 19.21
CA HIS A 121 6.12 -3.17 19.65
C HIS A 121 7.12 -3.32 18.50
N ASP A 122 6.66 -3.18 17.26
CA ASP A 122 7.46 -3.35 16.04
C ASP A 122 8.17 -2.09 15.55
N GLY A 123 8.25 -1.04 16.35
CA GLY A 123 8.87 0.21 15.92
C GLY A 123 10.29 0.06 15.36
N LEU A 124 11.11 -0.83 15.96
CA LEU A 124 12.46 -1.14 15.44
C LEU A 124 12.41 -1.95 14.12
N ARG A 125 11.45 -2.83 13.96
CA ARG A 125 11.23 -3.58 12.71
C ARG A 125 10.78 -2.65 11.60
N LEU A 126 9.82 -1.75 11.88
CA LEU A 126 9.37 -0.72 10.95
C LEU A 126 10.53 0.20 10.54
N LYS A 127 11.34 0.66 11.51
CA LYS A 127 12.53 1.47 11.22
C LYS A 127 13.47 0.76 10.27
N ARG A 128 13.81 -0.51 10.52
CA ARG A 128 14.66 -1.31 9.63
C ARG A 128 14.04 -1.46 8.24
N PHE A 129 12.75 -1.73 8.17
CA PHE A 129 12.03 -1.82 6.89
C PHE A 129 12.16 -0.52 6.07
N LEU A 130 12.02 0.64 6.70
CA LEU A 130 12.24 1.94 6.05
C LEU A 130 13.70 2.11 5.60
N GLU A 131 14.68 1.82 6.48
CA GLU A 131 16.12 1.94 6.20
C GLU A 131 16.60 0.95 5.14
N ASP A 132 15.96 -0.21 4.99
CA ASP A 132 16.28 -1.18 3.95
C ASP A 132 15.86 -0.70 2.57
N ILE A 133 14.79 0.08 2.48
CA ILE A 133 14.27 0.62 1.22
C ILE A 133 14.89 1.98 0.90
N LEU A 134 14.98 2.87 1.88
CA LEU A 134 15.40 4.25 1.71
C LEU A 134 16.79 4.45 2.29
N LYS A 135 17.79 4.67 1.43
CA LYS A 135 19.20 4.81 1.83
C LYS A 135 19.65 6.26 1.93
N LYS A 136 18.97 7.17 1.24
CA LYS A 136 19.29 8.60 1.21
C LYS A 136 18.03 9.43 0.98
N GLY A 137 17.99 10.65 1.52
CA GLY A 137 16.94 11.62 1.22
C GLY A 137 16.99 12.09 -0.25
N ASP A 138 15.84 12.45 -0.80
CA ASP A 138 15.64 12.83 -2.20
C ASP A 138 15.20 14.30 -2.37
N ASP A 139 15.38 15.14 -1.35
CA ASP A 139 14.98 16.55 -1.35
C ASP A 139 13.54 16.79 -1.83
N LEU A 140 12.63 15.86 -1.49
CA LEU A 140 11.20 15.84 -1.85
C LEU A 140 10.90 15.54 -3.33
N GLU A 141 11.86 15.14 -4.13
CA GLU A 141 11.67 14.88 -5.56
C GLU A 141 10.58 13.82 -5.80
N THR A 142 10.67 12.68 -5.11
CA THR A 142 9.69 11.61 -5.23
C THR A 142 8.31 12.02 -4.73
N ILE A 143 8.24 12.80 -3.65
CA ILE A 143 6.96 13.34 -3.14
C ILE A 143 6.30 14.23 -4.19
N PHE A 144 7.05 15.09 -4.87
CA PHE A 144 6.50 15.93 -5.93
C PHE A 144 6.02 15.13 -7.14
N MET A 145 6.71 14.05 -7.52
CA MET A 145 6.24 13.13 -8.58
C MET A 145 4.92 12.48 -8.19
N ILE A 146 4.76 12.06 -6.92
CA ILE A 146 3.51 11.46 -6.43
C ILE A 146 2.39 12.50 -6.36
N ASP A 147 2.64 13.67 -5.78
CA ASP A 147 1.62 14.68 -5.48
C ASP A 147 1.16 15.48 -6.72
N ARG A 148 2.08 15.79 -7.63
CA ARG A 148 1.84 16.63 -8.79
C ARG A 148 1.94 15.90 -10.12
N GLY A 149 2.17 14.60 -10.08
CA GLY A 149 2.31 13.78 -11.26
C GLY A 149 1.06 13.81 -12.14
N ARG A 150 1.28 13.78 -13.44
CA ARG A 150 0.21 13.74 -14.44
C ARG A 150 -0.61 12.47 -14.27
N LEU A 151 -1.92 12.61 -14.29
CA LEU A 151 -2.83 11.46 -14.25
C LEU A 151 -3.05 10.91 -15.66
N ARG A 152 -3.08 9.59 -15.76
CA ARG A 152 -3.39 8.89 -17.00
C ARG A 152 -4.24 7.64 -16.72
N PRO A 153 -4.89 7.05 -17.74
CA PRO A 153 -5.56 5.76 -17.59
C PRO A 153 -4.62 4.71 -17.02
N SER A 154 -5.18 3.76 -16.27
CA SER A 154 -4.41 2.71 -15.60
C SER A 154 -3.48 1.99 -16.58
N LYS A 155 -2.27 1.68 -16.15
CA LYS A 155 -1.29 0.96 -16.95
C LYS A 155 -1.84 -0.39 -17.43
N SER A 156 -2.50 -1.12 -16.55
CA SER A 156 -3.13 -2.41 -16.88
C SER A 156 -4.18 -2.27 -17.98
N LEU A 157 -5.00 -1.21 -17.97
CA LEU A 157 -5.96 -0.92 -19.03
C LEU A 157 -5.24 -0.60 -20.36
N GLN A 158 -4.15 0.18 -20.31
CA GLN A 158 -3.36 0.49 -21.50
C GLN A 158 -2.72 -0.77 -22.10
N ASP A 159 -2.18 -1.66 -21.28
CA ASP A 159 -1.58 -2.92 -21.71
C ASP A 159 -2.62 -3.83 -22.36
N VAL A 160 -3.83 -3.93 -21.77
CA VAL A 160 -4.96 -4.67 -22.36
C VAL A 160 -5.38 -4.08 -23.69
N LEU A 161 -5.56 -2.77 -23.79
CA LEU A 161 -5.94 -2.09 -25.05
C LEU A 161 -4.86 -2.27 -26.11
N SER A 162 -3.59 -2.12 -25.76
CA SER A 162 -2.47 -2.34 -26.69
C SER A 162 -2.42 -3.78 -27.17
N SER A 163 -2.63 -4.75 -26.29
CA SER A 163 -2.70 -6.18 -26.62
C SER A 163 -3.86 -6.49 -27.58
N MET A 164 -5.04 -5.91 -27.35
CA MET A 164 -6.19 -6.04 -28.25
C MET A 164 -5.91 -5.43 -29.62
N MET A 165 -5.28 -4.26 -29.68
CA MET A 165 -4.94 -3.59 -30.93
C MET A 165 -3.88 -4.35 -31.75
N THR A 166 -2.97 -5.07 -31.08
CA THR A 166 -1.95 -5.92 -31.72
C THR A 166 -2.47 -7.31 -32.12
N GLY A 167 -3.75 -7.58 -31.93
CA GLY A 167 -4.43 -8.81 -32.40
C GLY A 167 -4.33 -10.00 -31.45
N ASN A 168 -3.88 -9.82 -30.24
CA ASN A 168 -3.91 -10.88 -29.23
C ASN A 168 -5.33 -11.02 -28.65
N ARG A 169 -6.07 -12.05 -29.08
CA ARG A 169 -7.48 -12.29 -28.72
C ARG A 169 -7.66 -13.05 -27.38
N GLU A 170 -6.63 -13.18 -26.55
CA GLU A 170 -6.68 -14.02 -25.34
C GLU A 170 -7.34 -13.35 -24.12
N PHE A 171 -7.80 -12.11 -24.24
CA PHE A 171 -8.56 -11.44 -23.17
C PHE A 171 -10.06 -11.41 -23.53
N VAL A 172 -10.71 -12.57 -23.47
CA VAL A 172 -12.16 -12.64 -23.36
C VAL A 172 -12.47 -12.77 -21.87
N MET A 173 -13.20 -11.78 -21.35
CA MET A 173 -13.72 -11.82 -19.97
C MET A 173 -14.67 -12.99 -19.75
#